data_31370377813c7de70dbb8c4d2b976b94
#
_entry.id   31370377813c7de70dbb8c4d2b976b94
#
_cell.length_a   1.000
_cell.length_b   1.000
_cell.length_c   1.000
_cell.angle_alpha   90.00
_cell.angle_beta   90.00
_cell.angle_gamma   90.00
#
_symmetry.space_group_name_H-M   'P 1'
#
loop_
_entity.id
_entity.type
_entity.pdbx_description
1 polymer ?
#
loop_
_entity_poly.entity_id
_entity_poly.type
_entity_poly.pdbx_seq_one_letter_code
_entity_poly.pdbx_strand_id
1 'polypeptide(L)' 'MTFTQDEINLMCIYDTSDKGQLQTELSRALPYIENAELKEIAETVIDKLEYMTNEEFSKLELEPDIDMEE' A
#
# COMPACT_ATOMS: atom_id res chain seq x y z
N MET A 1 11.00 1.30 8.30
CA MET A 1 9.55 1.47 8.35
C MET A 1 8.89 0.23 7.82
N THR A 2 7.88 -0.25 8.50
CA THR A 2 7.23 -1.48 8.11
C THR A 2 5.74 -1.23 7.85
N PHE A 3 5.15 -2.14 7.08
CA PHE A 3 3.73 -2.09 6.79
C PHE A 3 3.02 -3.22 7.49
N THR A 4 1.80 -2.97 7.92
CA THR A 4 0.98 -4.04 8.49
C THR A 4 0.45 -4.91 7.37
N GLN A 5 -0.08 -6.08 7.74
CA GLN A 5 -0.64 -6.96 6.74
C GLN A 5 -1.83 -6.32 6.02
N ASP A 6 -2.64 -5.57 6.77
CA ASP A 6 -3.76 -4.85 6.15
C ASP A 6 -3.26 -3.84 5.12
N GLU A 7 -2.18 -3.16 5.44
CA GLU A 7 -1.61 -2.18 4.53
C GLU A 7 -1.06 -2.87 3.29
N ILE A 8 -0.38 -3.98 3.48
CA ILE A 8 0.19 -4.72 2.36
C ILE A 8 -0.92 -5.26 1.46
N ASN A 9 -1.97 -5.78 2.06
CA ASN A 9 -3.10 -6.28 1.28
C ASN A 9 -3.71 -5.19 0.42
N LEU A 10 -3.86 -4.01 1.00
CA LEU A 10 -4.40 -2.89 0.24
C LEU A 10 -3.47 -2.50 -0.91
N MET A 11 -2.18 -2.45 -0.62
CA MET A 11 -1.21 -2.07 -1.64
C MET A 11 -1.21 -3.04 -2.81
N CYS A 12 -1.41 -4.33 -2.53
CA CYS A 12 -1.37 -5.34 -3.57
C CYS A 12 -2.55 -5.29 -4.52
N ILE A 13 -3.59 -4.54 -4.18
CA ILE A 13 -4.72 -4.33 -5.09
C ILE A 13 -4.30 -3.45 -6.26
N TYR A 14 -3.31 -2.61 -6.03
CA TYR A 14 -2.88 -1.64 -7.02
C TYR A 14 -1.53 -2.05 -7.60
N ASP A 15 -1.02 -1.21 -8.50
CA ASP A 15 0.25 -1.47 -9.15
C ASP A 15 1.39 -1.18 -8.19
N THR A 16 2.10 -2.20 -7.77
CA THR A 16 3.20 -2.05 -6.83
C THR A 16 4.56 -2.07 -7.52
N SER A 17 4.59 -1.93 -8.83
CA SER A 17 5.86 -1.96 -9.55
C SER A 17 6.65 -0.68 -9.36
N ASP A 18 6.02 0.39 -8.92
CA ASP A 18 6.69 1.67 -8.75
C ASP A 18 6.05 2.41 -7.57
N LYS A 19 6.90 2.97 -6.71
CA LYS A 19 6.42 3.68 -5.54
C LYS A 19 5.53 4.86 -5.91
N GLY A 20 5.97 5.66 -6.88
CA GLY A 20 5.20 6.83 -7.28
C GLY A 20 3.88 6.45 -7.89
N GLN A 21 3.86 5.39 -8.68
CA GLN A 21 2.63 4.92 -9.30
C GLN A 21 1.63 4.45 -8.24
N LEU A 22 2.12 3.66 -7.28
CA LEU A 22 1.26 3.17 -6.21
C LEU A 22 0.70 4.34 -5.40
N GLN A 23 1.55 5.30 -5.08
CA GLN A 23 1.13 6.45 -4.31
C GLN A 23 0.07 7.25 -5.05
N THR A 24 0.25 7.42 -6.35
CA THR A 24 -0.71 8.15 -7.17
C THR A 24 -2.05 7.43 -7.20
N GLU A 25 -2.02 6.12 -7.38
CA GLU A 25 -3.26 5.36 -7.47
C GLU A 25 -4.02 5.38 -6.15
N LEU A 26 -3.29 5.27 -5.04
CA LEU A 26 -3.93 5.34 -3.74
C LEU A 26 -4.55 6.71 -3.51
N SER A 27 -3.83 7.77 -3.89
CA SER A 27 -4.36 9.12 -3.74
C SER A 27 -5.64 9.31 -4.52
N ARG A 28 -5.69 8.76 -5.73
CA ARG A 28 -6.87 8.88 -6.57
C ARG A 28 -8.04 8.09 -6.01
N ALA A 29 -7.75 6.99 -5.36
CA ALA A 29 -8.79 6.13 -4.82
C ALA A 29 -9.38 6.68 -3.53
N LEU A 30 -8.64 7.51 -2.81
CA LEU A 30 -9.08 7.99 -1.50
C LEU A 30 -10.50 8.55 -1.49
N PRO A 31 -10.86 9.46 -2.41
CA PRO A 31 -12.21 10.03 -2.38
C PRO A 31 -13.31 9.02 -2.68
N TYR A 32 -12.95 7.88 -3.22
CA TYR A 32 -13.93 6.85 -3.56
C TYR A 32 -14.02 5.76 -2.51
N ILE A 33 -13.15 5.78 -1.52
CA ILE A 33 -13.20 4.79 -0.44
C ILE A 33 -14.22 5.25 0.58
N GLU A 34 -15.29 4.49 0.72
CA GLU A 34 -16.36 4.85 1.65
C GLU A 34 -16.14 4.30 3.04
N ASN A 35 -15.38 3.23 3.16
CA ASN A 35 -15.08 2.64 4.45
C ASN A 35 -14.04 3.48 5.16
N ALA A 36 -14.41 4.04 6.31
CA ALA A 36 -13.51 4.94 7.03
C ALA A 36 -12.22 4.23 7.46
N GLU A 37 -12.35 2.96 7.81
CA GLU A 37 -11.19 2.19 8.26
C GLU A 37 -10.21 1.98 7.11
N LEU A 38 -10.73 1.62 5.95
CA LEU A 38 -9.91 1.44 4.76
C LEU A 38 -9.28 2.75 4.33
N LYS A 39 -10.04 3.82 4.42
CA LYS A 39 -9.52 5.13 4.05
C LYS A 39 -8.35 5.51 4.93
N GLU A 40 -8.46 5.22 6.21
CA GLU A 40 -7.38 5.51 7.14
C GLU A 40 -6.14 4.69 6.81
N ILE A 41 -6.34 3.43 6.47
CA ILE A 41 -5.22 2.56 6.09
C ILE A 41 -4.55 3.12 4.85
N ALA A 42 -5.33 3.53 3.86
CA ALA A 42 -4.78 4.08 2.63
C ALA A 42 -3.98 5.35 2.89
N GLU A 43 -4.50 6.22 3.74
CA GLU A 43 -3.79 7.44 4.08
C GLU A 43 -2.47 7.15 4.78
N THR A 44 -2.47 6.16 5.66
CA THR A 44 -1.25 5.76 6.35
C THR A 44 -0.23 5.21 5.35
N VAL A 45 -0.68 4.41 4.39
CA VAL A 45 0.22 3.86 3.39
C VAL A 45 0.83 4.99 2.55
N ILE A 46 0.01 5.92 2.11
CA ILE A 46 0.51 7.05 1.33
C ILE A 46 1.56 7.82 2.12
N ASP A 47 1.29 8.03 3.39
CA ASP A 47 2.22 8.74 4.27
C ASP A 47 3.54 8.00 4.38
N LYS A 48 3.48 6.70 4.59
CA LYS A 48 4.69 5.90 4.70
C LYS A 48 5.48 5.89 3.40
N LEU A 49 4.77 5.81 2.28
CA LEU A 49 5.44 5.83 0.98
C LEU A 49 6.18 7.15 0.76
N GLU A 50 5.62 8.22 1.27
CA GLU A 50 6.22 9.53 1.09
C GLU A 50 7.57 9.62 1.80
N TYR A 51 7.71 8.93 2.92
CA TYR A 51 8.93 9.00 3.71
C TYR A 51 9.98 7.99 3.31
N MET A 52 9.64 7.03 2.45
CA MET A 52 10.63 6.03 2.06
C MET A 52 11.17 6.36 0.68
N THR A 53 12.38 5.89 0.42
CA THR A 53 13.00 6.09 -0.88
C THR A 53 12.53 5.03 -1.86
N ASN A 54 12.77 5.28 -3.16
CA ASN A 54 12.48 4.29 -4.17
C ASN A 54 13.27 3.01 -3.93
N GLU A 55 14.49 3.16 -3.46
CA GLU A 55 15.32 2.00 -3.17
C GLU A 55 14.73 1.16 -2.06
N GLU A 56 14.26 1.82 -1.00
CA GLU A 56 13.62 1.11 0.10
C GLU A 56 12.37 0.39 -0.37
N PHE A 57 11.60 1.05 -1.21
CA PHE A 57 10.38 0.46 -1.72
C PHE A 57 10.69 -0.79 -2.56
N SER A 58 11.73 -0.72 -3.37
CA SER A 58 12.08 -1.84 -4.24
C SER A 58 12.54 -3.06 -3.44
N LYS A 59 12.95 -2.86 -2.20
CA LYS A 59 13.37 -3.97 -1.36
C LYS A 59 12.22 -4.59 -0.57
N LEU A 60 11.05 -3.98 -0.62
CA LEU A 60 9.90 -4.53 0.07
C LEU A 60 9.42 -5.79 -0.63
N GLU A 61 9.02 -6.75 0.19
CA GLU A 61 8.39 -7.95 -0.34
C GLU A 61 6.91 -7.84 -0.04
N LEU A 62 6.18 -7.34 -1.03
CA LEU A 62 4.76 -7.11 -0.87
C LEU A 62 3.99 -8.36 -1.29
N GLU A 63 3.60 -9.14 -0.32
CA GLU A 63 2.85 -10.36 -0.59
C GLU A 63 1.51 -10.27 0.12
N PRO A 64 0.42 -10.42 -0.63
CA PRO A 64 -0.89 -10.41 0.01
C PRO A 64 -1.04 -11.58 0.95
N ASP A 65 -1.96 -11.43 1.88
CA ASP A 65 -2.21 -12.49 2.85
C ASP A 65 -2.97 -13.62 2.14
N ILE A 66 -2.24 -14.46 1.46
CA ILE A 66 -2.82 -15.61 0.77
C ILE A 66 -2.58 -16.85 1.62
N ASP A 67 -3.64 -17.50 1.99
CA ASP A 67 -3.55 -18.68 2.80
C ASP A 67 -3.16 -19.84 1.91
N MET A 68 -1.89 -19.95 1.76
CA MET A 68 -1.40 -20.96 0.90
C MET A 68 -1.12 -22.19 1.63
N GLU A 69 -1.24 -22.52 2.40
CA GLU A 69 -0.86 -23.63 2.97
C GLU A 69 -0.50 -24.60 2.35
N GLU A 70 0.08 -24.71 2.28
CA GLU A 70 0.40 -25.39 1.47
C GLU A 70 0.52 -26.05 1.80
#